data_be9172191e3c0720312d2d89f75a9070
#
_entry.id   be9172191e3c0720312d2d89f75a9070
#
_cell.length_a   1.000
_cell.length_b   1.000
_cell.length_c   1.000
_cell.angle_alpha   90.00
_cell.angle_beta   90.00
_cell.angle_gamma   90.00
#
_symmetry.space_group_name_H-M   'P 1'
#
loop_
_entity.id
_entity.type
_entity.pdbx_description
1 polymer ?
#
loop_
_entity_poly.entity_id
_entity_poly.type
_entity_poly.pdbx_seq_one_letter_code
_entity_poly.pdbx_strand_id
1 'polypeptide(L)'
;MEIRQYIQENENRFLEELFSLIRIPSISALPQHKEDMLACAERWRQLLLEAGADEAYIMPSQGNPLVYAEKQVDPQAPTVLVYAHYDVMPAEPLELWKSQPFEPEIRDGRIWARGADDDKGQAMIQAKAFEYLVREGLLKHNVKFIFEGEEEIGSPSLNAFLKEHKELLKADVILVSDTSMLGANLPSLTTGLRGLAYWEIEVTGPNRDLHSGHFGGAVANPINTLCSLLAQVIDADGRITIPHFYDDVEEVPAAERDMIAHIPFDEQQYMDAIGVKALKGEKGYSTLERNSCRPSFDICGIWGGYTGEGSKTVLPSKAYAKVSCRLVPHQQHEKISQLFIDYIRAIAPEYVQVKVTPMHGGEGYVCPITLPAYQAAEKGFEKAFGKKPLAVRRGGSIPIISDFEQILGIKTVLMGFGLESDAIHSPNENFRLDIFRKGIEAVVEFHKEFSK
;
A
#
# COMPACT_ATOMS: atom_id res chain seq x y z
N MET A 1 17.25 7.69 30.41
CA MET A 1 18.39 7.47 29.46
C MET A 1 18.07 8.16 28.13
N GLU A 2 19.06 8.71 27.43
CA GLU A 2 18.84 9.28 26.08
C GLU A 2 18.53 8.15 25.08
N ILE A 3 17.60 8.41 24.15
CA ILE A 3 17.10 7.39 23.20
C ILE A 3 18.22 6.73 22.38
N ARG A 4 19.19 7.51 21.87
CA ARG A 4 20.29 6.95 21.08
C ARG A 4 21.19 6.02 21.87
N GLN A 5 21.44 6.33 23.13
CA GLN A 5 22.19 5.46 24.03
C GLN A 5 21.39 4.17 24.30
N TYR A 6 20.08 4.28 24.56
CA TYR A 6 19.21 3.13 24.78
C TYR A 6 19.19 2.17 23.59
N ILE A 7 19.07 2.74 22.37
CA ILE A 7 19.13 1.94 21.13
C ILE A 7 20.47 1.22 21.03
N GLN A 8 21.59 1.92 21.24
CA GLN A 8 22.93 1.36 21.13
C GLN A 8 23.17 0.23 22.14
N GLU A 9 22.72 0.39 23.37
CA GLU A 9 22.88 -0.63 24.43
C GLU A 9 21.99 -1.87 24.21
N ASN A 10 20.86 -1.73 23.51
CA ASN A 10 19.86 -2.80 23.31
C ASN A 10 19.82 -3.35 21.89
N GLU A 11 20.61 -2.86 20.96
CA GLU A 11 20.52 -3.19 19.53
C GLU A 11 20.56 -4.70 19.24
N ASN A 12 21.50 -5.41 19.84
CA ASN A 12 21.60 -6.85 19.65
C ASN A 12 20.32 -7.59 20.09
N ARG A 13 19.71 -7.17 21.18
CA ARG A 13 18.43 -7.72 21.64
C ARG A 13 17.31 -7.38 20.67
N PHE A 14 17.21 -6.13 20.21
CA PHE A 14 16.20 -5.72 19.24
C PHE A 14 16.28 -6.52 17.95
N LEU A 15 17.50 -6.74 17.46
CA LEU A 15 17.73 -7.54 16.26
C LEU A 15 17.37 -9.01 16.47
N GLU A 16 17.74 -9.63 17.61
CA GLU A 16 17.34 -11.02 17.88
C GLU A 16 15.83 -11.18 18.04
N GLU A 17 15.14 -10.20 18.60
CA GLU A 17 13.69 -10.20 18.70
C GLU A 17 13.05 -10.08 17.29
N LEU A 18 13.55 -9.20 16.42
CA LEU A 18 13.14 -9.12 15.03
C LEU A 18 13.45 -10.42 14.28
N PHE A 19 14.63 -10.98 14.46
CA PHE A 19 15.05 -12.23 13.83
C PHE A 19 14.19 -13.41 14.25
N SER A 20 13.72 -13.42 15.51
CA SER A 20 12.79 -14.44 15.98
C SER A 20 11.44 -14.41 15.23
N LEU A 21 11.00 -13.25 14.76
CA LEU A 21 9.80 -13.09 13.93
C LEU A 21 10.09 -13.47 12.46
N ILE A 22 11.23 -13.03 11.93
CA ILE A 22 11.61 -13.29 10.52
C ILE A 22 11.77 -14.78 10.26
N ARG A 23 12.35 -15.54 11.22
CA ARG A 23 12.51 -17.00 11.12
C ARG A 23 11.19 -17.77 11.05
N ILE A 24 10.07 -17.12 11.37
CA ILE A 24 8.73 -17.70 11.19
C ILE A 24 8.21 -17.28 9.81
N PRO A 25 8.09 -18.22 8.85
CA PRO A 25 7.65 -17.91 7.50
C PRO A 25 6.13 -17.71 7.43
N SER A 26 5.63 -16.62 7.99
CA SER A 26 4.22 -16.28 8.05
C SER A 26 3.65 -15.85 6.69
N ILE A 27 3.61 -16.77 5.73
CA ILE A 27 3.16 -16.52 4.36
C ILE A 27 1.64 -16.72 4.28
N SER A 28 0.87 -15.64 4.31
CA SER A 28 -0.59 -15.67 4.34
C SER A 28 -1.21 -16.30 3.09
N ALA A 29 -0.58 -16.12 1.92
CA ALA A 29 -1.07 -16.64 0.64
C ALA A 29 -1.02 -18.17 0.52
N LEU A 30 -0.31 -18.88 1.38
CA LEU A 30 -0.03 -20.30 1.26
C LEU A 30 -0.61 -21.09 2.44
N PRO A 31 -1.61 -21.96 2.23
CA PRO A 31 -2.31 -22.69 3.30
C PRO A 31 -1.41 -23.55 4.20
N GLN A 32 -0.26 -24.03 3.69
CA GLN A 32 0.71 -24.81 4.47
C GLN A 32 1.38 -24.01 5.60
N HIS A 33 1.36 -22.67 5.55
CA HIS A 33 1.92 -21.79 6.56
C HIS A 33 0.92 -21.36 7.64
N LYS A 34 -0.24 -22.00 7.74
CA LYS A 34 -1.27 -21.65 8.73
C LYS A 34 -0.77 -21.72 10.18
N GLU A 35 0.07 -22.71 10.50
CA GLU A 35 0.68 -22.83 11.82
C GLU A 35 1.73 -21.74 12.07
N ASP A 36 2.47 -21.35 11.03
CA ASP A 36 3.44 -20.25 11.10
C ASP A 36 2.72 -18.91 11.33
N MET A 37 1.56 -18.70 10.74
CA MET A 37 0.74 -17.52 11.01
C MET A 37 0.38 -17.40 12.50
N LEU A 38 -0.08 -18.49 13.10
CA LEU A 38 -0.40 -18.53 14.54
C LEU A 38 0.85 -18.33 15.40
N ALA A 39 1.97 -18.96 15.04
CA ALA A 39 3.23 -18.82 15.76
C ALA A 39 3.77 -17.38 15.72
N CYS A 40 3.65 -16.71 14.57
CA CYS A 40 4.05 -15.32 14.41
C CYS A 40 3.16 -14.36 15.23
N ALA A 41 1.84 -14.57 15.19
CA ALA A 41 0.90 -13.82 16.03
C ALA A 41 1.21 -13.98 17.52
N GLU A 42 1.47 -15.22 17.99
CA GLU A 42 1.84 -15.48 19.38
C GLU A 42 3.18 -14.82 19.76
N ARG A 43 4.17 -14.83 18.86
CA ARG A 43 5.45 -14.15 19.11
C ARG A 43 5.27 -12.64 19.22
N TRP A 44 4.45 -12.02 18.37
CA TRP A 44 4.11 -10.61 18.50
C TRP A 44 3.38 -10.28 19.81
N ARG A 45 2.40 -11.11 20.19
CA ARG A 45 1.69 -10.94 21.46
C ARG A 45 2.67 -10.92 22.65
N GLN A 46 3.63 -11.84 22.67
CA GLN A 46 4.65 -11.91 23.72
C GLN A 46 5.55 -10.67 23.70
N LEU A 47 6.04 -10.26 22.53
CA LEU A 47 6.92 -9.10 22.39
C LEU A 47 6.24 -7.80 22.85
N LEU A 48 4.95 -7.61 22.58
CA LEU A 48 4.21 -6.43 23.04
C LEU A 48 4.02 -6.42 24.55
N LEU A 49 3.79 -7.57 25.19
CA LEU A 49 3.78 -7.69 26.65
C LEU A 49 5.17 -7.41 27.25
N GLU A 50 6.24 -7.96 26.67
CA GLU A 50 7.62 -7.73 27.09
C GLU A 50 8.02 -6.24 26.92
N ALA A 51 7.48 -5.55 25.92
CA ALA A 51 7.64 -4.12 25.70
C ALA A 51 6.89 -3.25 26.72
N GLY A 52 5.94 -3.81 27.47
CA GLY A 52 5.24 -3.15 28.57
C GLY A 52 3.77 -2.82 28.32
N ALA A 53 3.13 -3.48 27.35
CA ALA A 53 1.67 -3.46 27.24
C ALA A 53 1.02 -4.04 28.50
N ASP A 54 -0.12 -3.49 28.92
CA ASP A 54 -0.86 -3.97 30.08
C ASP A 54 -1.53 -5.31 29.77
N GLU A 55 -1.99 -5.47 28.51
CA GLU A 55 -2.59 -6.70 28.01
C GLU A 55 -2.33 -6.88 26.51
N ALA A 56 -2.32 -8.14 26.07
CA ALA A 56 -2.22 -8.50 24.67
C ALA A 56 -2.94 -9.81 24.38
N TYR A 57 -3.70 -9.86 23.29
CA TYR A 57 -4.55 -10.97 22.89
C TYR A 57 -4.34 -11.35 21.44
N ILE A 58 -4.55 -12.62 21.11
CA ILE A 58 -4.76 -13.09 19.77
C ILE A 58 -6.28 -13.14 19.54
N MET A 59 -6.76 -12.28 18.65
CA MET A 59 -8.18 -12.14 18.35
C MET A 59 -8.55 -12.90 17.08
N PRO A 60 -9.57 -13.75 17.12
CA PRO A 60 -9.98 -14.48 15.92
C PRO A 60 -10.57 -13.55 14.86
N SER A 61 -10.35 -13.89 13.60
CA SER A 61 -11.02 -13.28 12.45
C SER A 61 -11.66 -14.37 11.57
N GLN A 62 -12.22 -13.98 10.42
CA GLN A 62 -12.69 -14.93 9.43
C GLN A 62 -11.55 -15.67 8.73
N GLY A 63 -10.33 -15.13 8.78
CA GLY A 63 -9.11 -15.71 8.21
C GLY A 63 -8.01 -15.88 9.26
N ASN A 64 -6.86 -15.22 9.04
CA ASN A 64 -5.77 -15.23 10.01
C ASN A 64 -6.09 -14.33 11.19
N PRO A 65 -5.70 -14.72 12.43
CA PRO A 65 -6.01 -13.92 13.62
C PRO A 65 -5.29 -12.58 13.63
N LEU A 66 -5.81 -11.62 14.40
CA LEU A 66 -5.14 -10.37 14.67
C LEU A 66 -4.52 -10.39 16.07
N VAL A 67 -3.43 -9.64 16.23
CA VAL A 67 -2.82 -9.39 17.55
C VAL A 67 -3.30 -8.02 18.01
N TYR A 68 -3.96 -7.97 19.15
CA TYR A 68 -4.33 -6.74 19.83
C TYR A 68 -3.49 -6.60 21.09
N ALA A 69 -3.02 -5.39 21.40
CA ALA A 69 -2.41 -5.06 22.68
C ALA A 69 -2.73 -3.61 23.06
N GLU A 70 -2.70 -3.32 24.35
CA GLU A 70 -2.90 -1.96 24.84
C GLU A 70 -2.07 -1.60 26.07
N LYS A 71 -1.81 -0.30 26.18
CA LYS A 71 -1.26 0.37 27.36
C LYS A 71 -2.13 1.57 27.67
N GLN A 72 -2.83 1.51 28.79
CA GLN A 72 -3.64 2.62 29.29
C GLN A 72 -2.84 3.42 30.32
N VAL A 73 -2.50 4.66 29.96
CA VAL A 73 -1.79 5.59 30.87
C VAL A 73 -2.80 6.40 31.68
N ASP A 74 -3.81 6.95 31.02
CA ASP A 74 -4.89 7.72 31.63
C ASP A 74 -6.14 7.60 30.74
N PRO A 75 -7.32 7.26 31.31
CA PRO A 75 -8.57 7.18 30.56
C PRO A 75 -8.97 8.48 29.85
N GLN A 76 -8.47 9.64 30.32
CA GLN A 76 -8.73 10.96 29.72
C GLN A 76 -7.68 11.37 28.66
N ALA A 77 -6.55 10.65 28.60
CA ALA A 77 -5.52 10.96 27.62
C ALA A 77 -5.90 10.48 26.21
N PRO A 78 -5.41 11.17 25.17
CA PRO A 78 -5.63 10.71 23.80
C PRO A 78 -5.02 9.34 23.57
N THR A 79 -5.50 8.64 22.55
CA THR A 79 -5.08 7.27 22.22
C THR A 79 -4.49 7.23 20.82
N VAL A 80 -3.33 6.63 20.67
CA VAL A 80 -2.72 6.26 19.40
C VAL A 80 -2.98 4.78 19.14
N LEU A 81 -3.57 4.43 18.00
CA LEU A 81 -3.69 3.06 17.52
C LEU A 81 -2.58 2.79 16.50
N VAL A 82 -1.67 1.88 16.81
CA VAL A 82 -0.59 1.46 15.91
C VAL A 82 -1.09 0.26 15.10
N TYR A 83 -1.05 0.38 13.78
CA TYR A 83 -1.33 -0.71 12.86
C TYR A 83 -0.05 -1.17 12.18
N ALA A 84 0.06 -2.49 11.98
CA ALA A 84 1.07 -3.16 11.19
C ALA A 84 0.55 -4.53 10.71
N HIS A 85 1.31 -5.20 9.83
CA HIS A 85 1.02 -6.59 9.48
C HIS A 85 2.19 -7.52 9.81
N TYR A 86 1.87 -8.80 10.04
CA TYR A 86 2.88 -9.79 10.39
C TYR A 86 3.02 -10.90 9.36
N ASP A 87 2.15 -10.93 8.35
CA ASP A 87 2.31 -11.78 7.19
C ASP A 87 3.35 -11.22 6.22
N VAL A 88 3.81 -12.08 5.34
CA VAL A 88 4.82 -11.73 4.34
C VAL A 88 4.51 -12.40 3.00
N MET A 89 5.00 -11.80 1.91
CA MET A 89 4.93 -12.39 0.58
C MET A 89 5.72 -13.70 0.48
N PRO A 90 5.33 -14.64 -0.42
CA PRO A 90 6.17 -15.77 -0.81
C PRO A 90 7.59 -15.34 -1.22
N ALA A 91 8.56 -16.18 -0.93
CA ALA A 91 9.98 -15.87 -1.18
C ALA A 91 10.46 -16.25 -2.60
N GLU A 92 9.67 -16.98 -3.36
CA GLU A 92 10.03 -17.42 -4.72
C GLU A 92 10.29 -16.24 -5.68
N PRO A 93 11.22 -16.37 -6.63
CA PRO A 93 12.07 -17.55 -6.90
C PRO A 93 13.30 -17.65 -5.97
N LEU A 94 13.42 -18.79 -5.28
CA LEU A 94 14.46 -18.99 -4.23
C LEU A 94 15.89 -18.95 -4.75
N GLU A 95 16.10 -19.34 -6.00
CA GLU A 95 17.42 -19.36 -6.66
C GLU A 95 18.03 -17.96 -6.87
N LEU A 96 17.23 -16.90 -6.74
CA LEU A 96 17.72 -15.51 -6.85
C LEU A 96 18.13 -14.91 -5.50
N TRP A 97 17.88 -15.60 -4.39
CA TRP A 97 18.33 -15.14 -3.09
C TRP A 97 19.82 -15.46 -2.86
N LYS A 98 20.54 -14.48 -2.31
CA LYS A 98 21.96 -14.64 -1.91
C LYS A 98 22.14 -15.30 -0.55
N SER A 99 21.10 -15.25 0.30
CA SER A 99 20.98 -15.91 1.59
C SER A 99 19.61 -16.54 1.72
N GLN A 100 19.39 -17.40 2.70
CA GLN A 100 18.06 -18.00 2.93
C GLN A 100 17.04 -16.94 3.32
N PRO A 101 15.85 -16.88 2.68
CA PRO A 101 14.88 -15.80 2.89
C PRO A 101 14.42 -15.63 4.34
N PHE A 102 14.34 -16.71 5.11
CA PHE A 102 13.88 -16.71 6.50
C PHE A 102 15.01 -16.96 7.52
N GLU A 103 16.27 -16.85 7.10
CA GLU A 103 17.45 -16.84 7.96
C GLU A 103 18.12 -15.47 7.85
N PRO A 104 17.74 -14.51 8.71
CA PRO A 104 18.19 -13.14 8.58
C PRO A 104 19.70 -13.00 8.77
N GLU A 105 20.33 -12.27 7.87
CA GLU A 105 21.75 -11.94 7.90
C GLU A 105 21.98 -10.44 7.96
N ILE A 106 22.98 -10.01 8.74
CA ILE A 106 23.48 -8.63 8.68
C ILE A 106 24.66 -8.59 7.71
N ARG A 107 24.51 -7.86 6.63
CA ARG A 107 25.54 -7.65 5.60
C ARG A 107 25.46 -6.22 5.08
N ASP A 108 26.60 -5.56 4.94
CA ASP A 108 26.73 -4.19 4.41
C ASP A 108 25.81 -3.15 5.12
N GLY A 109 25.64 -3.29 6.45
CA GLY A 109 24.80 -2.41 7.23
C GLY A 109 23.28 -2.58 6.99
N ARG A 110 22.87 -3.74 6.47
CA ARG A 110 21.48 -4.10 6.19
C ARG A 110 21.12 -5.45 6.77
N ILE A 111 19.87 -5.63 7.14
CA ILE A 111 19.24 -6.91 7.44
C ILE A 111 18.71 -7.48 6.13
N TRP A 112 19.12 -8.68 5.76
CA TRP A 112 18.68 -9.34 4.52
C TRP A 112 17.78 -10.52 4.88
N ALA A 113 16.50 -10.41 4.60
CA ALA A 113 15.51 -11.47 4.76
C ALA A 113 14.15 -11.02 4.22
N ARG A 114 13.24 -11.96 3.94
CA ARG A 114 11.83 -11.69 3.68
C ARG A 114 11.17 -11.18 4.98
N GLY A 115 10.43 -10.05 4.89
CA GLY A 115 9.82 -9.37 6.03
C GLY A 115 10.78 -8.49 6.83
N ALA A 116 12.02 -8.30 6.35
CA ALA A 116 12.99 -7.43 7.02
C ALA A 116 12.57 -5.96 6.99
N ASP A 117 11.93 -5.51 5.91
CA ASP A 117 11.32 -4.18 5.76
C ASP A 117 9.79 -4.31 5.88
N ASP A 118 9.19 -5.15 5.07
CA ASP A 118 7.75 -5.29 4.85
C ASP A 118 7.15 -6.50 5.60
N ASP A 119 6.52 -6.31 6.73
CA ASP A 119 6.42 -5.11 7.58
C ASP A 119 7.02 -5.38 8.98
N LYS A 120 7.58 -6.61 9.22
CA LYS A 120 8.10 -7.01 10.55
C LYS A 120 9.18 -6.04 11.08
N GLY A 121 10.04 -5.53 10.19
CA GLY A 121 11.07 -4.56 10.55
C GLY A 121 10.49 -3.22 10.96
N GLN A 122 9.56 -2.68 10.19
CA GLN A 122 8.91 -1.40 10.50
C GLN A 122 7.97 -1.51 11.71
N ALA A 123 7.24 -2.62 11.84
CA ALA A 123 6.45 -2.92 13.05
C ALA A 123 7.32 -3.02 14.31
N MET A 124 8.55 -3.58 14.20
CA MET A 124 9.50 -3.64 15.29
C MET A 124 9.97 -2.24 15.73
N ILE A 125 10.12 -1.30 14.81
CA ILE A 125 10.41 0.11 15.13
C ILE A 125 9.34 0.66 16.10
N GLN A 126 8.07 0.43 15.80
CA GLN A 126 6.95 0.88 16.63
C GLN A 126 7.00 0.23 18.03
N ALA A 127 7.22 -1.09 18.08
CA ALA A 127 7.28 -1.83 19.34
C ALA A 127 8.46 -1.37 20.22
N LYS A 128 9.63 -1.07 19.63
CA LYS A 128 10.82 -0.64 20.40
C LYS A 128 10.76 0.82 20.83
N ALA A 129 10.13 1.67 20.05
CA ALA A 129 9.83 3.03 20.48
C ALA A 129 8.85 3.03 21.68
N PHE A 130 7.80 2.23 21.61
CA PHE A 130 6.87 2.03 22.71
C PHE A 130 7.58 1.49 23.95
N GLU A 131 8.39 0.44 23.83
CA GLU A 131 9.17 -0.14 24.94
C GLU A 131 10.01 0.92 25.67
N TYR A 132 10.75 1.72 24.92
CA TYR A 132 11.55 2.81 25.49
C TYR A 132 10.70 3.80 26.29
N LEU A 133 9.59 4.26 25.69
CA LEU A 133 8.71 5.24 26.33
C LEU A 133 8.09 4.73 27.64
N VAL A 134 7.70 3.46 27.66
CA VAL A 134 7.15 2.82 28.88
C VAL A 134 8.24 2.68 29.94
N ARG A 135 9.41 2.14 29.59
CA ARG A 135 10.51 1.89 30.54
C ARG A 135 11.06 3.16 31.18
N GLU A 136 11.14 4.24 30.39
CA GLU A 136 11.63 5.53 30.89
C GLU A 136 10.51 6.40 31.52
N GLY A 137 9.26 5.92 31.56
CA GLY A 137 8.12 6.67 32.11
C GLY A 137 7.79 7.94 31.31
N LEU A 138 8.07 7.91 30.01
CA LEU A 138 7.89 9.06 29.10
C LEU A 138 6.58 9.01 28.32
N LEU A 139 5.88 7.88 28.32
CA LEU A 139 4.57 7.74 27.66
C LEU A 139 3.51 8.54 28.42
N LYS A 140 2.81 9.45 27.75
CA LYS A 140 1.81 10.36 28.34
C LYS A 140 0.40 10.22 27.76
N HIS A 141 0.20 9.29 26.85
CA HIS A 141 -1.08 8.98 26.20
C HIS A 141 -1.25 7.48 26.11
N ASN A 142 -2.45 7.04 25.77
CA ASN A 142 -2.76 5.62 25.63
C ASN A 142 -2.26 5.12 24.27
N VAL A 143 -1.81 3.87 24.22
CA VAL A 143 -1.39 3.22 22.98
C VAL A 143 -2.11 1.89 22.84
N LYS A 144 -2.65 1.66 21.64
CA LYS A 144 -3.20 0.38 21.23
C LYS A 144 -2.42 -0.13 20.02
N PHE A 145 -2.35 -1.43 19.89
CA PHE A 145 -1.77 -2.11 18.73
C PHE A 145 -2.81 -3.01 18.10
N ILE A 146 -2.84 -3.04 16.78
CA ILE A 146 -3.55 -4.02 15.97
C ILE A 146 -2.64 -4.47 14.85
N PHE A 147 -2.22 -5.75 14.88
CA PHE A 147 -1.38 -6.34 13.85
C PHE A 147 -2.15 -7.44 13.15
N GLU A 148 -2.30 -7.34 11.83
CA GLU A 148 -3.03 -8.32 11.03
C GLU A 148 -2.11 -9.34 10.34
N GLY A 149 -2.69 -10.41 9.84
CA GLY A 149 -1.98 -11.47 9.12
C GLY A 149 -2.53 -11.74 7.72
N GLU A 150 -3.09 -10.73 7.04
CA GLU A 150 -3.69 -10.88 5.71
C GLU A 150 -3.44 -9.69 4.78
N GLU A 151 -2.55 -8.75 5.15
CA GLU A 151 -2.28 -7.56 4.33
C GLU A 151 -1.84 -7.94 2.93
N GLU A 152 -0.92 -8.88 2.82
CA GLU A 152 -0.30 -9.35 1.58
C GLU A 152 -1.27 -10.11 0.64
N ILE A 153 -2.47 -10.42 1.12
CA ILE A 153 -3.57 -10.99 0.34
C ILE A 153 -4.78 -10.03 0.25
N GLY A 154 -4.61 -8.76 0.64
CA GLY A 154 -5.59 -7.69 0.52
C GLY A 154 -6.55 -7.58 1.70
N SER A 155 -6.19 -8.02 2.89
CA SER A 155 -6.92 -7.86 4.17
C SER A 155 -8.40 -8.29 4.12
N PRO A 156 -8.74 -9.46 3.58
CA PRO A 156 -10.14 -9.84 3.32
C PRO A 156 -11.01 -9.91 4.57
N SER A 157 -10.40 -10.17 5.74
CA SER A 157 -11.13 -10.30 7.02
C SER A 157 -11.17 -9.01 7.82
N LEU A 158 -10.32 -8.04 7.53
CA LEU A 158 -10.10 -6.88 8.39
C LEU A 158 -11.31 -5.95 8.46
N ASN A 159 -12.01 -5.69 7.35
CA ASN A 159 -13.20 -4.85 7.35
C ASN A 159 -14.32 -5.36 8.26
N ALA A 160 -14.54 -6.67 8.29
CA ALA A 160 -15.50 -7.28 9.21
C ALA A 160 -15.05 -7.12 10.65
N PHE A 161 -13.77 -7.36 10.93
CA PHE A 161 -13.18 -7.21 12.25
C PHE A 161 -13.27 -5.77 12.77
N LEU A 162 -12.94 -4.76 11.95
CA LEU A 162 -13.05 -3.35 12.32
C LEU A 162 -14.48 -2.95 12.70
N LYS A 163 -15.47 -3.44 11.94
CA LYS A 163 -16.90 -3.17 12.23
C LYS A 163 -17.35 -3.79 13.54
N GLU A 164 -16.93 -5.03 13.82
CA GLU A 164 -17.28 -5.77 15.04
C GLU A 164 -16.61 -5.17 16.28
N HIS A 165 -15.36 -4.73 16.16
CA HIS A 165 -14.53 -4.26 17.29
C HIS A 165 -14.36 -2.73 17.33
N LYS A 166 -15.27 -1.97 16.72
CA LYS A 166 -15.19 -0.51 16.60
C LYS A 166 -14.96 0.21 17.95
N GLU A 167 -15.65 -0.24 19.01
CA GLU A 167 -15.51 0.34 20.36
C GLU A 167 -14.12 0.05 20.97
N LEU A 168 -13.62 -1.17 20.79
CA LEU A 168 -12.28 -1.58 21.27
C LEU A 168 -11.18 -0.76 20.58
N LEU A 169 -11.36 -0.48 19.28
CA LEU A 169 -10.37 0.20 18.44
C LEU A 169 -10.49 1.72 18.45
N LYS A 170 -11.36 2.31 19.30
CA LYS A 170 -11.42 3.77 19.43
C LYS A 170 -10.05 4.36 19.74
N ALA A 171 -9.68 5.37 18.94
CA ALA A 171 -8.44 6.12 19.07
C ALA A 171 -8.61 7.52 18.48
N ASP A 172 -7.67 8.41 18.72
CA ASP A 172 -7.64 9.77 18.17
C ASP A 172 -6.87 9.83 16.85
N VAL A 173 -5.93 8.91 16.67
CA VAL A 173 -5.14 8.78 15.44
C VAL A 173 -4.68 7.34 15.27
N ILE A 174 -4.53 6.91 14.01
CA ILE A 174 -3.86 5.66 13.64
C ILE A 174 -2.46 5.98 13.13
N LEU A 175 -1.47 5.24 13.58
CA LEU A 175 -0.09 5.33 13.16
C LEU A 175 0.31 4.07 12.40
N VAL A 176 0.82 4.24 11.18
CA VAL A 176 1.22 3.14 10.28
C VAL A 176 2.63 3.40 9.76
N SER A 177 3.49 2.40 9.77
CA SER A 177 4.85 2.51 9.22
C SER A 177 5.05 1.77 7.89
N ASP A 178 4.06 1.05 7.42
CA ASP A 178 4.07 0.26 6.19
C ASP A 178 4.07 1.16 4.93
N THR A 179 5.08 2.00 4.81
CA THR A 179 5.36 2.84 3.62
C THR A 179 6.85 3.13 3.51
N SER A 180 7.24 3.90 2.49
CA SER A 180 8.64 4.21 2.24
C SER A 180 8.95 5.70 2.24
N MET A 181 10.21 6.05 2.52
CA MET A 181 10.77 7.39 2.29
C MET A 181 11.23 7.56 0.83
N LEU A 182 11.48 8.80 0.41
CA LEU A 182 12.09 9.09 -0.90
C LEU A 182 13.56 8.62 -0.98
N GLY A 183 14.25 8.58 0.14
CA GLY A 183 15.63 8.11 0.20
C GLY A 183 16.20 8.22 1.61
N ALA A 184 17.29 7.49 1.90
CA ALA A 184 17.92 7.44 3.21
C ALA A 184 18.38 8.84 3.74
N ASN A 185 18.74 9.75 2.83
CA ASN A 185 19.13 11.12 3.12
C ASN A 185 18.04 12.14 2.74
N LEU A 186 16.89 11.66 2.32
CA LEU A 186 15.73 12.46 1.90
C LEU A 186 14.48 11.96 2.60
N PRO A 187 14.35 12.21 3.92
CA PRO A 187 13.20 11.76 4.67
C PRO A 187 11.91 12.34 4.10
N SER A 188 10.86 11.56 4.07
CA SER A 188 9.54 11.99 3.63
C SER A 188 8.43 11.32 4.42
N LEU A 189 7.29 12.00 4.54
CA LEU A 189 6.07 11.48 5.12
C LEU A 189 5.02 11.33 4.01
N THR A 190 4.40 10.18 3.97
CA THR A 190 3.32 9.95 3.00
C THR A 190 2.05 10.65 3.46
N THR A 191 1.58 11.61 2.66
CA THR A 191 0.36 12.39 2.94
C THR A 191 -0.83 11.95 2.12
N GLY A 192 -0.66 11.04 1.18
CA GLY A 192 -1.78 10.55 0.39
C GLY A 192 -1.44 9.30 -0.40
N LEU A 193 -2.46 8.50 -0.62
CA LEU A 193 -2.44 7.27 -1.40
C LEU A 193 -3.55 7.34 -2.45
N ARG A 194 -3.32 6.76 -3.63
CA ARG A 194 -4.39 6.62 -4.62
C ARG A 194 -5.27 5.43 -4.30
N GLY A 195 -6.53 5.53 -4.70
CA GLY A 195 -7.46 4.40 -4.72
C GLY A 195 -7.26 3.52 -5.95
N LEU A 196 -8.08 2.50 -6.04
CA LEU A 196 -8.07 1.55 -7.15
C LEU A 196 -9.51 1.15 -7.49
N ALA A 197 -9.79 0.98 -8.78
CA ALA A 197 -10.93 0.26 -9.28
C ALA A 197 -10.46 -0.66 -10.42
N TYR A 198 -10.90 -1.91 -10.42
CA TYR A 198 -10.42 -2.94 -11.34
C TYR A 198 -11.58 -3.71 -11.95
N TRP A 199 -11.52 -3.96 -13.27
CA TRP A 199 -12.59 -4.63 -14.01
C TRP A 199 -12.05 -5.63 -15.02
N GLU A 200 -12.89 -6.59 -15.34
CA GLU A 200 -12.77 -7.44 -16.52
C GLU A 200 -13.86 -7.08 -17.53
N ILE A 201 -13.48 -6.93 -18.79
CA ILE A 201 -14.39 -6.68 -19.91
C ILE A 201 -14.41 -7.91 -20.81
N GLU A 202 -15.59 -8.39 -21.13
CA GLU A 202 -15.84 -9.42 -22.15
C GLU A 202 -16.63 -8.82 -23.28
N VAL A 203 -16.14 -8.94 -24.50
CA VAL A 203 -16.86 -8.62 -25.74
C VAL A 203 -17.18 -9.91 -26.47
N THR A 204 -18.45 -10.19 -26.68
CA THR A 204 -18.96 -11.37 -27.40
C THR A 204 -19.54 -10.93 -28.73
N GLY A 205 -19.07 -11.55 -29.80
CA GLY A 205 -19.54 -11.37 -31.18
C GLY A 205 -20.32 -12.60 -31.67
N PRO A 206 -19.82 -13.32 -32.70
CA PRO A 206 -20.51 -14.49 -33.24
C PRO A 206 -20.54 -15.65 -32.22
N ASN A 207 -21.43 -16.59 -32.44
CA ASN A 207 -21.63 -17.78 -31.56
C ASN A 207 -20.47 -18.78 -31.58
N ARG A 208 -19.50 -18.62 -32.43
CA ARG A 208 -18.28 -19.43 -32.59
C ARG A 208 -17.22 -18.66 -33.35
N ASP A 209 -16.01 -19.14 -33.34
CA ASP A 209 -14.94 -18.62 -34.20
C ASP A 209 -15.29 -18.84 -35.66
N LEU A 210 -15.03 -17.82 -36.49
CA LEU A 210 -15.36 -17.80 -37.90
C LEU A 210 -14.12 -17.64 -38.78
N HIS A 211 -14.18 -18.14 -40.00
CA HIS A 211 -13.13 -17.94 -41.01
C HIS A 211 -13.11 -16.48 -41.46
N SER A 212 -11.98 -15.76 -41.24
CA SER A 212 -11.90 -14.33 -41.53
C SER A 212 -12.06 -13.98 -43.03
N GLY A 213 -11.66 -14.88 -43.93
CA GLY A 213 -11.83 -14.70 -45.37
C GLY A 213 -13.29 -14.81 -45.83
N HIS A 214 -14.15 -15.52 -45.09
CA HIS A 214 -15.57 -15.66 -45.44
C HIS A 214 -16.45 -14.62 -44.73
N PHE A 215 -16.09 -14.20 -43.53
CA PHE A 215 -16.94 -13.35 -42.70
C PHE A 215 -16.34 -11.99 -42.38
N GLY A 216 -15.03 -11.79 -42.70
CA GLY A 216 -14.34 -10.53 -42.46
C GLY A 216 -14.95 -9.38 -43.30
N GLY A 217 -15.15 -8.23 -42.66
CA GLY A 217 -15.86 -7.09 -43.27
C GLY A 217 -17.38 -7.14 -43.21
N ALA A 218 -17.98 -8.32 -42.91
CA ALA A 218 -19.42 -8.48 -42.77
C ALA A 218 -19.84 -8.74 -41.29
N VAL A 219 -18.98 -9.36 -40.49
CA VAL A 219 -19.22 -9.69 -39.08
C VAL A 219 -18.20 -8.98 -38.23
N ALA A 220 -18.65 -8.44 -37.10
CA ALA A 220 -17.76 -7.76 -36.17
C ALA A 220 -16.71 -8.72 -35.56
N ASN A 221 -15.48 -8.24 -35.48
CA ASN A 221 -14.42 -8.90 -34.75
C ASN A 221 -14.41 -8.35 -33.30
N PRO A 222 -14.65 -9.17 -32.27
CA PRO A 222 -14.66 -8.73 -30.88
C PRO A 222 -13.35 -8.05 -30.42
N ILE A 223 -12.19 -8.48 -30.93
CA ILE A 223 -10.91 -7.85 -30.59
C ILE A 223 -10.88 -6.42 -31.16
N ASN A 224 -11.24 -6.22 -32.42
CA ASN A 224 -11.28 -4.89 -33.03
C ASN A 224 -12.23 -3.95 -32.27
N THR A 225 -13.41 -4.49 -31.89
CA THR A 225 -14.40 -3.74 -31.11
C THR A 225 -13.88 -3.40 -29.75
N LEU A 226 -13.29 -4.35 -29.01
CA LEU A 226 -12.70 -4.12 -27.70
C LEU A 226 -11.59 -3.05 -27.74
N CYS A 227 -10.68 -3.14 -28.70
CA CYS A 227 -9.65 -2.13 -28.90
C CYS A 227 -10.25 -0.74 -29.16
N SER A 228 -11.29 -0.65 -30.00
CA SER A 228 -11.99 0.61 -30.27
C SER A 228 -12.70 1.18 -29.03
N LEU A 229 -13.32 0.35 -28.22
CA LEU A 229 -13.95 0.78 -26.95
C LEU A 229 -12.92 1.33 -25.98
N LEU A 230 -11.83 0.59 -25.77
CA LEU A 230 -10.77 0.99 -24.84
C LEU A 230 -10.04 2.27 -25.29
N ALA A 231 -9.83 2.44 -26.59
CA ALA A 231 -9.20 3.64 -27.15
C ALA A 231 -10.02 4.93 -26.92
N GLN A 232 -11.31 4.82 -26.63
CA GLN A 232 -12.17 5.97 -26.36
C GLN A 232 -12.13 6.42 -24.90
N VAL A 233 -11.56 5.62 -23.99
CA VAL A 233 -11.54 5.92 -22.54
C VAL A 233 -10.56 7.05 -22.19
N ILE A 234 -9.53 7.26 -23.00
CA ILE A 234 -8.54 8.32 -22.80
C ILE A 234 -8.45 9.18 -24.06
N ASP A 235 -8.49 10.49 -23.91
CA ASP A 235 -8.31 11.42 -25.01
C ASP A 235 -6.82 11.68 -25.38
N ALA A 236 -6.60 12.53 -26.36
CA ALA A 236 -5.26 12.89 -26.84
C ALA A 236 -4.42 13.66 -25.80
N ASP A 237 -5.06 14.34 -24.85
CA ASP A 237 -4.41 15.07 -23.75
C ASP A 237 -4.20 14.19 -22.49
N GLY A 238 -4.51 12.89 -22.59
CA GLY A 238 -4.33 11.92 -21.50
C GLY A 238 -5.41 11.96 -20.44
N ARG A 239 -6.55 12.63 -20.71
CA ARG A 239 -7.67 12.77 -19.79
C ARG A 239 -8.67 11.63 -19.97
N ILE A 240 -9.19 11.08 -18.88
CA ILE A 240 -10.24 10.05 -18.91
C ILE A 240 -11.55 10.70 -19.38
N THR A 241 -12.22 10.07 -20.37
CA THR A 241 -13.39 10.62 -21.06
C THR A 241 -14.73 10.16 -20.51
N ILE A 242 -14.73 9.31 -19.51
CA ILE A 242 -15.94 8.81 -18.86
C ILE A 242 -16.72 10.00 -18.28
N PRO A 243 -17.98 10.22 -18.66
CA PRO A 243 -18.81 11.30 -18.12
C PRO A 243 -18.89 11.23 -16.59
N HIS A 244 -18.81 12.39 -15.94
CA HIS A 244 -18.85 12.52 -14.49
C HIS A 244 -17.69 11.88 -13.73
N PHE A 245 -16.66 11.38 -14.40
CA PHE A 245 -15.49 10.75 -13.78
C PHE A 245 -14.73 11.71 -12.85
N TYR A 246 -14.67 12.99 -13.20
CA TYR A 246 -13.91 14.01 -12.48
C TYR A 246 -14.75 14.83 -11.50
N ASP A 247 -16.05 14.54 -11.33
CA ASP A 247 -16.94 15.37 -10.48
C ASP A 247 -16.46 15.44 -9.02
N ASP A 248 -15.85 14.37 -8.51
CA ASP A 248 -15.34 14.29 -7.15
C ASP A 248 -13.79 14.47 -7.08
N VAL A 249 -13.15 14.80 -8.19
CA VAL A 249 -11.70 15.04 -8.22
C VAL A 249 -11.41 16.48 -7.82
N GLU A 250 -10.77 16.65 -6.68
CA GLU A 250 -10.30 17.96 -6.24
C GLU A 250 -9.03 18.38 -6.97
N GLU A 251 -8.96 19.64 -7.35
CA GLU A 251 -7.72 20.21 -7.87
C GLU A 251 -6.67 20.29 -6.75
N VAL A 252 -5.44 19.90 -7.06
CA VAL A 252 -4.34 19.97 -6.11
C VAL A 252 -4.09 21.44 -5.74
N PRO A 253 -4.12 21.80 -4.45
CA PRO A 253 -3.89 23.19 -4.03
C PRO A 253 -2.54 23.72 -4.53
N ALA A 254 -2.48 25.00 -4.91
CA ALA A 254 -1.26 25.61 -5.44
C ALA A 254 -0.04 25.45 -4.51
N ALA A 255 -0.24 25.55 -3.20
CA ALA A 255 0.81 25.33 -2.20
C ALA A 255 1.34 23.88 -2.23
N GLU A 256 0.47 22.90 -2.43
CA GLU A 256 0.86 21.50 -2.54
C GLU A 256 1.57 21.22 -3.87
N ARG A 257 1.10 21.80 -4.98
CA ARG A 257 1.80 21.72 -6.27
C ARG A 257 3.21 22.29 -6.19
N ASP A 258 3.37 23.40 -5.46
CA ASP A 258 4.69 24.00 -5.21
C ASP A 258 5.60 23.07 -4.39
N MET A 259 5.08 22.41 -3.35
CA MET A 259 5.83 21.41 -2.59
C MET A 259 6.25 20.22 -3.48
N ILE A 260 5.35 19.70 -4.32
CA ILE A 260 5.65 18.61 -5.26
C ILE A 260 6.75 19.03 -6.25
N ALA A 261 6.70 20.26 -6.76
CA ALA A 261 7.69 20.79 -7.68
C ALA A 261 9.11 20.94 -7.05
N HIS A 262 9.18 21.04 -5.72
CA HIS A 262 10.45 21.09 -4.97
C HIS A 262 11.00 19.70 -4.59
N ILE A 263 10.26 18.62 -4.85
CA ILE A 263 10.78 17.25 -4.67
C ILE A 263 11.90 17.03 -5.70
N PRO A 264 13.12 16.64 -5.28
CA PRO A 264 14.19 16.33 -6.20
C PRO A 264 13.77 15.17 -7.13
N PHE A 265 13.59 15.47 -8.41
CA PHE A 265 13.19 14.51 -9.42
C PHE A 265 13.86 14.84 -10.76
N ASP A 266 14.62 13.91 -11.30
CA ASP A 266 15.26 14.02 -12.59
C ASP A 266 14.51 13.13 -13.59
N GLU A 267 13.75 13.74 -14.51
CA GLU A 267 12.97 13.03 -15.52
C GLU A 267 13.85 12.21 -16.47
N GLN A 268 15.07 12.68 -16.78
CA GLN A 268 15.95 11.95 -17.68
C GLN A 268 16.46 10.68 -16.98
N GLN A 269 16.92 10.80 -15.74
CA GLN A 269 17.35 9.65 -14.95
C GLN A 269 16.20 8.65 -14.75
N TYR A 270 14.98 9.15 -14.52
CA TYR A 270 13.78 8.31 -14.40
C TYR A 270 13.51 7.54 -15.71
N MET A 271 13.54 8.23 -16.86
CA MET A 271 13.36 7.59 -18.16
C MET A 271 14.43 6.55 -18.47
N ASP A 272 15.69 6.87 -18.15
CA ASP A 272 16.82 5.97 -18.38
C ASP A 272 16.70 4.70 -17.52
N ALA A 273 16.29 4.84 -16.26
CA ALA A 273 16.14 3.73 -15.33
C ALA A 273 15.07 2.72 -15.77
N ILE A 274 13.99 3.17 -16.43
CA ILE A 274 12.90 2.32 -16.92
C ILE A 274 12.97 2.06 -18.43
N GLY A 275 13.97 2.59 -19.14
CA GLY A 275 14.23 2.32 -20.55
C GLY A 275 13.23 2.92 -21.52
N VAL A 276 12.60 4.07 -21.19
CA VAL A 276 11.64 4.76 -22.08
C VAL A 276 12.26 6.00 -22.70
N LYS A 277 11.80 6.36 -23.91
CA LYS A 277 12.29 7.53 -24.66
C LYS A 277 11.52 8.82 -24.37
N ALA A 278 10.32 8.71 -23.83
CA ALA A 278 9.47 9.85 -23.49
C ALA A 278 8.43 9.43 -22.46
N LEU A 279 7.98 10.39 -21.66
CA LEU A 279 6.90 10.23 -20.71
C LEU A 279 5.56 10.64 -21.32
N LYS A 280 4.48 9.99 -20.87
CA LYS A 280 3.10 10.25 -21.28
C LYS A 280 2.21 10.39 -20.04
N GLY A 281 1.16 11.17 -20.15
CA GLY A 281 0.15 11.30 -19.10
C GLY A 281 -0.71 12.53 -19.31
N GLU A 282 -1.55 12.87 -18.36
CA GLU A 282 -2.48 13.99 -18.42
C GLU A 282 -1.73 15.32 -18.60
N LYS A 283 -2.13 16.10 -19.60
CA LYS A 283 -1.52 17.38 -19.95
C LYS A 283 -1.74 18.41 -18.84
N GLY A 284 -0.72 19.23 -18.56
CA GLY A 284 -0.78 20.27 -17.54
C GLY A 284 -0.30 19.83 -16.15
N TYR A 285 0.12 18.57 -16.01
CA TYR A 285 0.65 18.02 -14.75
C TYR A 285 2.05 17.45 -14.96
N SER A 286 2.90 17.60 -13.95
CA SER A 286 4.24 16.99 -13.90
C SER A 286 4.13 15.47 -13.73
N THR A 287 5.23 14.76 -13.96
CA THR A 287 5.30 13.29 -13.78
C THR A 287 4.95 12.89 -12.36
N LEU A 288 5.44 13.62 -11.36
CA LEU A 288 5.12 13.37 -9.96
C LEU A 288 3.63 13.59 -9.64
N GLU A 289 3.01 14.64 -10.20
CA GLU A 289 1.57 14.86 -10.03
C GLU A 289 0.74 13.77 -10.71
N ARG A 290 1.12 13.35 -11.92
CA ARG A 290 0.41 12.30 -12.68
C ARG A 290 0.37 10.97 -11.95
N ASN A 291 1.46 10.60 -11.30
CA ASN A 291 1.56 9.30 -10.62
C ASN A 291 1.12 9.33 -9.15
N SER A 292 0.73 10.49 -8.61
CA SER A 292 0.35 10.64 -7.19
C SER A 292 -0.97 11.37 -6.96
N CYS A 293 -1.25 12.43 -7.72
CA CYS A 293 -2.38 13.33 -7.48
C CYS A 293 -3.45 13.27 -8.58
N ARG A 294 -3.16 12.57 -9.70
CA ARG A 294 -4.12 12.44 -10.80
C ARG A 294 -4.56 11.00 -10.97
N PRO A 295 -5.82 10.78 -11.38
CA PRO A 295 -6.28 9.44 -11.72
C PRO A 295 -5.59 8.93 -12.99
N SER A 296 -5.48 7.62 -13.13
CA SER A 296 -5.00 6.98 -14.36
C SER A 296 -5.90 5.82 -14.76
N PHE A 297 -5.86 5.48 -16.06
CA PHE A 297 -6.53 4.31 -16.60
C PHE A 297 -5.52 3.47 -17.37
N ASP A 298 -5.38 2.20 -17.01
CA ASP A 298 -4.41 1.29 -17.59
C ASP A 298 -5.04 -0.03 -18.01
N ILE A 299 -4.67 -0.50 -19.21
CA ILE A 299 -5.03 -1.83 -19.68
C ILE A 299 -3.99 -2.80 -19.18
N CYS A 300 -4.34 -3.60 -18.16
CA CYS A 300 -3.45 -4.54 -17.50
C CYS A 300 -3.26 -5.85 -18.28
N GLY A 301 -4.23 -6.19 -19.13
CA GLY A 301 -4.19 -7.36 -20.00
C GLY A 301 -5.26 -7.30 -21.06
N ILE A 302 -4.96 -7.85 -22.23
CA ILE A 302 -5.91 -7.98 -23.32
C ILE A 302 -5.64 -9.29 -24.04
N TRP A 303 -6.69 -10.07 -24.34
CA TRP A 303 -6.55 -11.37 -25.01
C TRP A 303 -7.79 -11.74 -25.80
N GLY A 304 -7.59 -12.68 -26.71
CA GLY A 304 -8.60 -13.24 -27.61
C GLY A 304 -7.98 -13.72 -28.90
N GLY A 305 -8.73 -14.45 -29.69
CA GLY A 305 -8.25 -14.97 -30.97
C GLY A 305 -7.16 -16.05 -30.84
N TYR A 306 -6.32 -16.16 -31.85
CA TYR A 306 -5.28 -17.17 -31.90
C TYR A 306 -3.91 -16.61 -31.49
N THR A 307 -3.33 -17.23 -30.49
CA THR A 307 -2.01 -16.86 -29.92
C THR A 307 -0.97 -18.00 -30.01
N GLY A 308 -1.32 -19.13 -30.67
CA GLY A 308 -0.41 -20.24 -30.87
C GLY A 308 0.61 -19.99 -31.99
N GLU A 309 1.51 -20.96 -32.20
CA GLU A 309 2.51 -20.91 -33.25
C GLU A 309 1.87 -20.92 -34.65
N GLY A 310 2.45 -20.15 -35.58
CA GLY A 310 1.97 -20.00 -36.95
C GLY A 310 0.84 -18.99 -37.07
N SER A 311 0.08 -19.09 -38.16
CA SER A 311 -1.04 -18.19 -38.44
C SER A 311 -2.40 -18.91 -38.53
N LYS A 312 -3.45 -18.25 -38.02
CA LYS A 312 -4.82 -18.71 -38.16
C LYS A 312 -5.72 -17.54 -38.55
N THR A 313 -6.33 -17.63 -39.75
CA THR A 313 -7.24 -16.60 -40.29
C THR A 313 -8.62 -16.70 -39.62
N VAL A 314 -8.77 -16.12 -38.44
CA VAL A 314 -9.95 -16.28 -37.57
C VAL A 314 -10.53 -14.93 -37.13
N LEU A 315 -11.86 -14.82 -37.13
CA LEU A 315 -12.61 -13.91 -36.28
C LEU A 315 -12.98 -14.65 -35.00
N PRO A 316 -12.46 -14.27 -33.84
CA PRO A 316 -12.80 -14.94 -32.60
C PRO A 316 -14.25 -14.66 -32.21
N SER A 317 -14.85 -15.54 -31.45
CA SER A 317 -16.20 -15.35 -30.88
C SER A 317 -16.19 -14.38 -29.68
N LYS A 318 -15.07 -14.26 -28.98
CA LYS A 318 -14.92 -13.42 -27.81
C LYS A 318 -13.56 -12.74 -27.72
N ALA A 319 -13.53 -11.61 -27.03
CA ALA A 319 -12.30 -10.92 -26.61
C ALA A 319 -12.44 -10.41 -25.18
N TYR A 320 -11.33 -10.28 -24.48
CA TYR A 320 -11.29 -9.91 -23.07
C TYR A 320 -10.24 -8.86 -22.80
N ALA A 321 -10.49 -8.04 -21.79
CA ALA A 321 -9.48 -7.15 -21.23
C ALA A 321 -9.63 -7.08 -19.70
N LYS A 322 -8.50 -6.94 -19.02
CA LYS A 322 -8.41 -6.50 -17.63
C LYS A 322 -7.93 -5.07 -17.60
N VAL A 323 -8.64 -4.22 -16.92
CA VAL A 323 -8.36 -2.79 -16.86
C VAL A 323 -8.44 -2.28 -15.43
N SER A 324 -7.64 -1.27 -15.12
CA SER A 324 -7.63 -0.63 -13.81
C SER A 324 -7.65 0.90 -13.94
N CYS A 325 -8.29 1.54 -12.97
CA CYS A 325 -8.12 2.97 -12.71
C CYS A 325 -7.45 3.16 -11.36
N ARG A 326 -6.40 3.97 -11.33
CA ARG A 326 -5.99 4.57 -10.06
C ARG A 326 -6.88 5.77 -9.80
N LEU A 327 -7.48 5.80 -8.62
CA LEU A 327 -8.40 6.84 -8.19
C LEU A 327 -7.70 7.83 -7.28
N VAL A 328 -8.18 9.06 -7.21
CA VAL A 328 -7.69 10.05 -6.26
C VAL A 328 -8.67 10.18 -5.09
N PRO A 329 -8.26 10.79 -3.97
CA PRO A 329 -9.15 11.00 -2.82
C PRO A 329 -10.49 11.59 -3.22
N HIS A 330 -11.53 11.20 -2.49
CA HIS A 330 -12.96 11.53 -2.71
C HIS A 330 -13.65 10.80 -3.86
N GLN A 331 -12.92 10.15 -4.79
CA GLN A 331 -13.52 9.24 -5.75
C GLN A 331 -13.89 7.92 -5.07
N GLN A 332 -15.16 7.56 -5.08
CA GLN A 332 -15.66 6.29 -4.57
C GLN A 332 -15.55 5.23 -5.66
N HIS A 333 -14.86 4.13 -5.39
CA HIS A 333 -14.57 3.10 -6.39
C HIS A 333 -15.84 2.44 -6.94
N GLU A 334 -16.89 2.28 -6.12
CA GLU A 334 -18.19 1.75 -6.56
C GLU A 334 -18.89 2.71 -7.53
N LYS A 335 -18.91 4.03 -7.23
CA LYS A 335 -19.46 5.06 -8.13
C LYS A 335 -18.70 5.08 -9.45
N ILE A 336 -17.38 5.06 -9.40
CA ILE A 336 -16.55 5.03 -10.62
C ILE A 336 -16.77 3.74 -11.41
N SER A 337 -16.94 2.60 -10.73
CA SER A 337 -17.27 1.34 -11.39
C SER A 337 -18.60 1.42 -12.14
N GLN A 338 -19.61 2.02 -11.54
CA GLN A 338 -20.90 2.19 -12.22
C GLN A 338 -20.78 3.13 -13.43
N LEU A 339 -20.07 4.26 -13.29
CA LEU A 339 -19.84 5.19 -14.40
C LEU A 339 -19.10 4.52 -15.56
N PHE A 340 -18.09 3.69 -15.27
CA PHE A 340 -17.35 2.95 -16.27
C PHE A 340 -18.22 1.92 -17.00
N ILE A 341 -19.01 1.14 -16.25
CA ILE A 341 -19.95 0.14 -16.80
C ILE A 341 -20.94 0.84 -17.73
N ASP A 342 -21.55 1.92 -17.31
CA ASP A 342 -22.56 2.65 -18.07
C ASP A 342 -21.95 3.30 -19.31
N TYR A 343 -20.74 3.86 -19.21
CA TYR A 343 -20.02 4.42 -20.33
C TYR A 343 -19.69 3.36 -21.40
N ILE A 344 -19.09 2.25 -21.01
CA ILE A 344 -18.75 1.16 -21.94
C ILE A 344 -20.00 0.61 -22.63
N ARG A 345 -21.10 0.46 -21.88
CA ARG A 345 -22.40 0.03 -22.46
C ARG A 345 -22.95 1.07 -23.45
N ALA A 346 -22.83 2.35 -23.12
CA ALA A 346 -23.36 3.43 -23.98
C ALA A 346 -22.59 3.56 -25.30
N ILE A 347 -21.28 3.30 -25.33
CA ILE A 347 -20.47 3.36 -26.54
C ILE A 347 -20.35 2.01 -27.25
N ALA A 348 -20.84 0.93 -26.65
CA ALA A 348 -20.83 -0.39 -27.27
C ALA A 348 -21.79 -0.44 -28.47
N PRO A 349 -21.30 -0.88 -29.64
CA PRO A 349 -22.17 -1.01 -30.80
C PRO A 349 -23.13 -2.21 -30.66
N GLU A 350 -24.33 -2.11 -31.26
CA GLU A 350 -25.40 -3.10 -31.14
C GLU A 350 -25.06 -4.49 -31.72
N TYR A 351 -24.02 -4.59 -32.54
CA TYR A 351 -23.60 -5.84 -33.19
C TYR A 351 -22.69 -6.73 -32.31
N VAL A 352 -22.41 -6.33 -31.05
CA VAL A 352 -21.71 -7.14 -30.05
C VAL A 352 -22.42 -7.07 -28.70
N GLN A 353 -22.14 -8.06 -27.85
CA GLN A 353 -22.53 -8.00 -26.43
C GLN A 353 -21.30 -7.65 -25.61
N VAL A 354 -21.46 -6.70 -24.69
CA VAL A 354 -20.37 -6.29 -23.79
C VAL A 354 -20.78 -6.52 -22.33
N LYS A 355 -19.94 -7.23 -21.61
CA LYS A 355 -20.07 -7.43 -20.17
C LYS A 355 -18.87 -6.82 -19.47
N VAL A 356 -19.10 -5.95 -18.49
CA VAL A 356 -18.08 -5.41 -17.59
C VAL A 356 -18.35 -5.98 -16.20
N THR A 357 -17.35 -6.62 -15.62
CA THR A 357 -17.44 -7.25 -14.30
C THR A 357 -16.49 -6.52 -13.35
N PRO A 358 -16.98 -5.80 -12.33
CA PRO A 358 -16.13 -5.26 -11.27
C PRO A 358 -15.43 -6.41 -10.53
N MET A 359 -14.17 -6.21 -10.16
CA MET A 359 -13.39 -7.19 -9.43
C MET A 359 -13.14 -6.71 -8.00
N HIS A 360 -12.19 -5.81 -7.82
CA HIS A 360 -11.85 -5.23 -6.53
C HIS A 360 -11.58 -3.73 -6.66
N GLY A 361 -11.60 -3.03 -5.54
CA GLY A 361 -11.34 -1.60 -5.48
C GLY A 361 -11.19 -1.12 -4.05
N GLY A 362 -10.86 0.15 -3.92
CA GLY A 362 -10.76 0.86 -2.65
C GLY A 362 -10.51 2.33 -2.90
N GLU A 363 -10.87 3.16 -1.96
CA GLU A 363 -10.73 4.60 -2.07
C GLU A 363 -9.28 5.06 -1.87
N GLY A 364 -8.98 6.26 -2.36
CA GLY A 364 -7.76 6.98 -2.02
C GLY A 364 -7.84 7.59 -0.62
N TYR A 365 -6.70 7.97 -0.08
CA TYR A 365 -6.58 8.56 1.24
C TYR A 365 -5.73 9.84 1.21
N VAL A 366 -6.09 10.82 2.03
CA VAL A 366 -5.27 12.02 2.31
C VAL A 366 -5.22 12.29 3.81
N CYS A 367 -4.01 12.41 4.33
CA CYS A 367 -3.72 12.92 5.66
C CYS A 367 -3.53 14.44 5.60
N PRO A 368 -4.37 15.25 6.26
CA PRO A 368 -4.15 16.69 6.31
C PRO A 368 -2.82 17.02 7.02
N ILE A 369 -1.96 17.80 6.38
CA ILE A 369 -0.69 18.24 6.98
C ILE A 369 -0.87 19.17 8.20
N THR A 370 -2.08 19.69 8.38
CA THR A 370 -2.49 20.49 9.56
C THR A 370 -2.91 19.64 10.75
N LEU A 371 -3.04 18.32 10.57
CA LEU A 371 -3.40 17.41 11.66
C LEU A 371 -2.28 17.44 12.73
N PRO A 372 -2.62 17.64 14.03
CA PRO A 372 -1.62 17.68 15.10
C PRO A 372 -0.69 16.45 15.12
N ALA A 373 -1.25 15.26 14.88
CA ALA A 373 -0.48 14.02 14.78
C ALA A 373 0.50 14.02 13.58
N TYR A 374 0.11 14.57 12.42
CA TYR A 374 1.03 14.72 11.30
C TYR A 374 2.18 15.67 11.66
N GLN A 375 1.89 16.79 12.32
CA GLN A 375 2.93 17.73 12.74
C GLN A 375 3.87 17.12 13.80
N ALA A 376 3.36 16.25 14.68
CA ALA A 376 4.18 15.48 15.60
C ALA A 376 5.11 14.52 14.85
N ALA A 377 4.61 13.83 13.81
CA ALA A 377 5.41 12.96 12.95
C ALA A 377 6.49 13.75 12.19
N GLU A 378 6.15 14.91 11.64
CA GLU A 378 7.09 15.80 10.97
C GLU A 378 8.26 16.18 11.89
N LYS A 379 7.98 16.57 13.12
CA LYS A 379 9.00 16.87 14.13
C LYS A 379 9.82 15.65 14.54
N GLY A 380 9.18 14.49 14.66
CA GLY A 380 9.87 13.23 14.95
C GLY A 380 10.91 12.90 13.88
N PHE A 381 10.53 13.00 12.61
CA PHE A 381 11.47 12.82 11.50
C PHE A 381 12.58 13.88 11.48
N GLU A 382 12.24 15.15 11.68
CA GLU A 382 13.23 16.24 11.70
C GLU A 382 14.30 16.00 12.77
N LYS A 383 13.92 15.57 13.98
CA LYS A 383 14.86 15.28 15.07
C LYS A 383 15.73 14.06 14.75
N ALA A 384 15.15 12.97 14.27
CA ALA A 384 15.87 11.72 14.02
C ALA A 384 16.80 11.82 12.79
N PHE A 385 16.34 12.46 11.72
CA PHE A 385 17.06 12.54 10.44
C PHE A 385 17.84 13.85 10.28
N GLY A 386 17.63 14.83 11.14
CA GLY A 386 18.29 16.16 11.08
C GLY A 386 17.78 17.04 9.93
N LYS A 387 16.67 16.66 9.29
CA LYS A 387 16.04 17.38 8.18
C LYS A 387 14.53 17.26 8.30
N LYS A 388 13.83 18.35 7.99
CA LYS A 388 12.38 18.34 7.85
C LYS A 388 12.00 17.38 6.72
N PRO A 389 11.06 16.42 6.95
CA PRO A 389 10.62 15.51 5.92
C PRO A 389 9.81 16.23 4.85
N LEU A 390 9.90 15.74 3.61
CA LEU A 390 9.02 16.19 2.54
C LEU A 390 7.64 15.52 2.66
N ALA A 391 6.59 16.30 2.48
CA ALA A 391 5.24 15.78 2.34
C ALA A 391 5.06 15.23 0.93
N VAL A 392 4.74 13.94 0.78
CA VAL A 392 4.63 13.28 -0.52
C VAL A 392 3.32 12.51 -0.64
N ARG A 393 2.68 12.57 -1.81
CA ARG A 393 1.63 11.62 -2.17
C ARG A 393 2.23 10.46 -2.94
N ARG A 394 1.69 9.25 -2.72
CA ARG A 394 2.13 8.01 -3.38
C ARG A 394 1.08 7.53 -4.38
N GLY A 395 1.58 6.91 -5.44
CA GLY A 395 0.73 6.35 -6.48
C GLY A 395 0.14 4.98 -6.15
N GLY A 396 0.72 4.28 -5.18
CA GLY A 396 0.22 3.00 -4.70
C GLY A 396 -1.05 3.15 -3.87
N SER A 397 -1.77 2.04 -3.70
CA SER A 397 -2.98 1.96 -2.89
C SER A 397 -2.72 1.01 -1.72
N ILE A 398 -3.13 1.42 -0.53
CA ILE A 398 -3.22 0.60 0.67
C ILE A 398 -4.69 0.72 1.11
N PRO A 399 -5.58 -0.15 0.62
CA PRO A 399 -7.02 0.01 0.79
C PRO A 399 -7.45 0.15 2.24
N ILE A 400 -6.80 -0.58 3.15
CA ILE A 400 -7.12 -0.56 4.57
C ILE A 400 -7.01 0.84 5.21
N ILE A 401 -6.15 1.72 4.68
CA ILE A 401 -6.00 3.07 5.21
C ILE A 401 -7.28 3.90 5.00
N SER A 402 -7.93 3.74 3.86
CA SER A 402 -9.24 4.37 3.63
C SER A 402 -10.35 3.72 4.45
N ASP A 403 -10.29 2.39 4.65
CA ASP A 403 -11.26 1.66 5.46
C ASP A 403 -11.22 2.07 6.93
N PHE A 404 -10.04 2.37 7.48
CA PHE A 404 -9.92 2.94 8.82
C PHE A 404 -10.70 4.26 8.96
N GLU A 405 -10.57 5.16 8.00
CA GLU A 405 -11.32 6.41 8.01
C GLU A 405 -12.82 6.18 7.87
N GLN A 406 -13.23 5.32 6.94
CA GLN A 406 -14.65 5.06 6.67
C GLN A 406 -15.34 4.29 7.80
N ILE A 407 -14.68 3.29 8.38
CA ILE A 407 -15.27 2.41 9.38
C ILE A 407 -15.11 2.98 10.77
N LEU A 408 -13.90 3.41 11.15
CA LEU A 408 -13.61 3.90 12.50
C LEU A 408 -13.79 5.42 12.64
N GLY A 409 -13.73 6.16 11.55
CA GLY A 409 -13.76 7.63 11.55
C GLY A 409 -12.46 8.26 12.03
N ILE A 410 -11.33 7.54 11.96
CA ILE A 410 -10.04 7.95 12.51
C ILE A 410 -9.06 8.25 11.36
N LYS A 411 -8.35 9.37 11.47
CA LYS A 411 -7.29 9.72 10.51
C LYS A 411 -6.01 8.92 10.78
N THR A 412 -5.31 8.57 9.71
CA THR A 412 -4.07 7.79 9.74
C THR A 412 -2.87 8.68 9.40
N VAL A 413 -1.81 8.59 10.17
CA VAL A 413 -0.50 9.16 9.87
C VAL A 413 0.43 8.04 9.38
N LEU A 414 1.03 8.24 8.21
CA LEU A 414 1.90 7.26 7.56
C LEU A 414 3.37 7.66 7.78
N MET A 415 4.02 6.99 8.74
CA MET A 415 5.42 7.17 9.12
C MET A 415 6.27 6.02 8.62
N GLY A 416 6.39 5.84 7.30
CA GLY A 416 7.16 4.75 6.72
C GLY A 416 8.66 5.02 6.71
N PHE A 417 9.44 3.95 6.80
CA PHE A 417 10.89 3.95 6.86
C PHE A 417 11.55 3.12 5.76
N GLY A 418 10.78 2.37 4.98
CA GLY A 418 11.26 1.61 3.84
C GLY A 418 11.89 2.49 2.76
N LEU A 419 12.66 1.90 1.87
CA LEU A 419 13.26 2.52 0.69
C LEU A 419 12.97 1.67 -0.55
N GLU A 420 12.92 2.29 -1.72
CA GLU A 420 12.80 1.54 -2.98
C GLU A 420 13.94 0.52 -3.16
N SER A 421 15.14 0.81 -2.61
CA SER A 421 16.29 -0.09 -2.63
C SER A 421 16.15 -1.33 -1.74
N ASP A 422 15.11 -1.40 -0.92
CA ASP A 422 14.93 -2.48 0.04
C ASP A 422 14.29 -3.71 -0.59
N ALA A 423 13.87 -3.58 -1.86
CA ALA A 423 13.44 -4.69 -2.73
C ALA A 423 12.29 -5.52 -2.13
N ILE A 424 11.31 -4.85 -1.49
CA ILE A 424 10.11 -5.52 -0.98
C ILE A 424 9.42 -6.32 -2.09
N HIS A 425 8.76 -7.43 -1.75
CA HIS A 425 8.14 -8.41 -2.66
C HIS A 425 9.11 -9.07 -3.67
N SER A 426 10.42 -8.81 -3.55
CA SER A 426 11.45 -9.35 -4.44
C SER A 426 12.45 -10.23 -3.68
N PRO A 427 13.20 -11.10 -4.36
CA PRO A 427 14.36 -11.75 -3.76
C PRO A 427 15.39 -10.71 -3.26
N ASN A 428 16.05 -11.03 -2.15
CA ASN A 428 17.00 -10.15 -1.47
C ASN A 428 16.36 -8.89 -0.87
N GLU A 429 15.12 -8.99 -0.41
CA GLU A 429 14.54 -7.98 0.47
C GLU A 429 15.49 -7.69 1.62
N ASN A 430 15.58 -6.41 1.98
CA ASN A 430 16.52 -5.99 2.99
C ASN A 430 16.06 -4.70 3.67
N PHE A 431 16.54 -4.45 4.88
CA PHE A 431 16.25 -3.22 5.62
C PHE A 431 17.52 -2.63 6.22
N ARG A 432 17.69 -1.31 6.11
CA ARG A 432 18.90 -0.63 6.57
C ARG A 432 18.92 -0.47 8.10
N LEU A 433 20.03 -0.86 8.73
CA LEU A 433 20.21 -0.72 10.19
C LEU A 433 20.21 0.74 10.67
N ASP A 434 20.77 1.65 9.91
CA ASP A 434 20.77 3.07 10.27
C ASP A 434 19.38 3.68 10.21
N ILE A 435 18.53 3.23 9.27
CA ILE A 435 17.12 3.62 9.18
C ILE A 435 16.33 2.98 10.32
N PHE A 436 16.55 1.71 10.62
CA PHE A 436 15.92 1.05 11.76
C PHE A 436 16.14 1.83 13.08
N ARG A 437 17.38 2.24 13.36
CA ARG A 437 17.71 3.05 14.54
C ARG A 437 17.03 4.41 14.53
N LYS A 438 17.13 5.14 13.41
CA LYS A 438 16.49 6.45 13.25
C LYS A 438 14.96 6.37 13.28
N GLY A 439 14.39 5.28 12.79
CA GLY A 439 12.96 5.01 12.86
C GLY A 439 12.48 4.93 14.31
N ILE A 440 13.17 4.16 15.16
CA ILE A 440 12.86 4.10 16.59
C ILE A 440 12.93 5.50 17.22
N GLU A 441 13.99 6.27 16.95
CA GLU A 441 14.12 7.65 17.44
C GLU A 441 12.97 8.53 16.94
N ALA A 442 12.62 8.46 15.66
CA ALA A 442 11.55 9.26 15.06
C ALA A 442 10.18 8.96 15.68
N VAL A 443 9.86 7.69 15.91
CA VAL A 443 8.61 7.27 16.54
C VAL A 443 8.57 7.69 18.02
N VAL A 444 9.67 7.57 18.75
CA VAL A 444 9.75 8.08 20.13
C VAL A 444 9.47 9.59 20.17
N GLU A 445 10.06 10.35 19.27
CA GLU A 445 9.86 11.80 19.24
C GLU A 445 8.43 12.16 18.75
N PHE A 446 7.83 11.37 17.85
CA PHE A 446 6.41 11.49 17.52
C PHE A 446 5.53 11.39 18.78
N HIS A 447 5.68 10.33 19.56
CA HIS A 447 4.88 10.13 20.77
C HIS A 447 5.07 11.24 21.80
N LYS A 448 6.31 11.76 21.95
CA LYS A 448 6.58 12.91 22.82
C LYS A 448 5.95 14.21 22.35
N GLU A 449 5.91 14.46 21.04
CA GLU A 449 5.30 15.65 20.47
C GLU A 449 3.76 15.56 20.47
N PHE A 450 3.21 14.39 20.19
CA PHE A 450 1.77 14.14 20.20
C PHE A 450 1.14 14.35 21.59
N SER A 451 1.92 14.18 22.65
CA SER A 451 1.47 14.36 24.04
C SER A 451 1.53 15.79 24.57
N LYS A 452 1.99 16.76 23.76
CA LYS A 452 2.09 18.18 24.15
C LYS A 452 0.79 18.92 23.91
#